data_7be9f37ca86fff9326840571ca087a4f
#
_entry.id   7be9f37ca86fff9326840571ca087a4f
#
_cell.length_a   1.000
_cell.length_b   1.000
_cell.length_c   1.000
_cell.angle_alpha   90.00
_cell.angle_beta   90.00
_cell.angle_gamma   90.00
#
_symmetry.space_group_name_H-M   'P 1'
#
loop_
_entity.id
_entity.type
_entity.pdbx_description
1 polymer ?
#
loop_
_entity_poly.entity_id
_entity_poly.type
_entity_poly.pdbx_seq_one_letter_code
_entity_poly.pdbx_strand_id
1 'polypeptide(L)'
;MPPRLFRRFAVAALASIALPAAAQSAGHFTTSYGLHGMVPGSSNGTLRGSDQRFDADVAPAVSFSYEYFFRGNLGVEIQGLVGQQKIGVDRGGDIGSAWMLSPTISLQYHFNGNGDISPFVGAGLNYTAFLGSDGKGAFSSNDVKFKDTIGPALHAGVDFAVGERSAIRVDARWTGMRSDVKVDGSTLGKAKLDPVTYGVAYLMYF
;
A
#
# COMPACT_ATOMS: atom_id res chain seq x y z
N MET A 1 0.14 -29.06 15.59
CA MET A 1 -1.21 -28.46 15.67
C MET A 1 -1.10 -27.02 15.22
N PRO A 2 -1.62 -26.60 14.08
CA PRO A 2 -1.57 -25.21 13.66
C PRO A 2 -2.64 -24.40 14.43
N PRO A 3 -2.33 -23.15 14.82
CA PRO A 3 -3.28 -22.33 15.55
C PRO A 3 -4.44 -21.87 14.67
N ARG A 4 -5.64 -22.16 15.08
CA ARG A 4 -6.93 -21.82 14.42
C ARG A 4 -7.32 -20.34 14.60
N LEU A 5 -6.38 -19.39 14.49
CA LEU A 5 -6.67 -17.96 14.72
C LEU A 5 -7.01 -17.16 13.45
N PHE A 6 -6.83 -17.72 12.25
CA PHE A 6 -6.96 -16.97 10.98
C PHE A 6 -8.37 -16.93 10.38
N ARG A 7 -9.40 -17.40 11.10
CA ARG A 7 -10.75 -17.53 10.50
C ARG A 7 -11.75 -16.45 10.89
N ARG A 8 -11.31 -15.34 11.52
CA ARG A 8 -12.23 -14.30 12.03
C ARG A 8 -11.95 -12.88 11.56
N PHE A 9 -11.14 -12.67 10.53
CA PHE A 9 -11.04 -11.37 9.84
C PHE A 9 -11.76 -11.43 8.49
N ALA A 10 -13.01 -11.80 8.53
CA ALA A 10 -13.88 -11.66 7.40
C ALA A 10 -14.92 -10.58 7.75
N VAL A 11 -14.94 -9.53 6.91
CA VAL A 11 -16.10 -8.67 6.70
C VAL A 11 -16.47 -7.76 7.87
N ALA A 12 -15.75 -6.66 8.03
CA ALA A 12 -16.35 -5.44 8.56
C ALA A 12 -17.16 -4.81 7.44
N ALA A 13 -18.48 -4.96 7.55
CA ALA A 13 -19.45 -4.50 6.57
C ALA A 13 -19.36 -3.00 6.30
N LEU A 14 -19.38 -2.66 5.01
CA LEU A 14 -19.68 -1.35 4.48
C LEU A 14 -21.07 -0.88 4.95
N ALA A 15 -21.11 -0.02 5.94
CA ALA A 15 -22.29 0.81 6.18
C ALA A 15 -22.10 2.11 5.40
N SER A 16 -22.58 2.16 4.17
CA SER A 16 -22.70 3.39 3.40
C SER A 16 -23.81 4.25 4.00
N ILE A 17 -23.44 5.21 4.84
CA ILE A 17 -24.36 6.28 5.27
C ILE A 17 -24.35 7.31 4.14
N ALA A 18 -25.43 7.39 3.39
CA ALA A 18 -25.62 8.40 2.34
C ALA A 18 -25.88 9.77 3.00
N LEU A 19 -24.90 10.66 2.94
CA LEU A 19 -25.03 12.07 3.29
C LEU A 19 -24.90 12.94 2.02
N PRO A 20 -25.46 14.17 1.99
CA PRO A 20 -25.50 15.00 0.79
C PRO A 20 -24.11 15.43 0.27
N ALA A 21 -23.99 15.53 -1.04
CA ALA A 21 -22.76 15.88 -1.73
C ALA A 21 -22.33 17.31 -1.47
N ALA A 22 -21.05 17.45 -1.17
CA ALA A 22 -20.35 18.69 -1.33
C ALA A 22 -18.93 18.35 -1.83
N ALA A 23 -18.53 19.04 -2.88
CA ALA A 23 -17.17 18.98 -3.39
C ALA A 23 -16.13 19.24 -2.27
N GLN A 24 -14.88 18.94 -2.53
CA GLN A 24 -13.73 19.09 -1.63
C GLN A 24 -13.71 20.48 -0.95
N SER A 25 -14.50 20.65 0.10
CA SER A 25 -14.57 21.87 0.90
C SER A 25 -14.22 21.57 2.35
N ALA A 26 -13.77 22.58 3.11
CA ALA A 26 -13.41 22.39 4.51
C ALA A 26 -14.57 21.78 5.31
N GLY A 27 -14.27 20.75 6.12
CA GLY A 27 -15.25 20.03 6.91
C GLY A 27 -15.88 18.82 6.22
N HIS A 28 -15.50 18.54 4.98
CA HIS A 28 -15.96 17.37 4.22
C HIS A 28 -14.94 16.23 4.21
N PHE A 29 -15.39 15.05 3.86
CA PHE A 29 -14.49 13.91 3.75
C PHE A 29 -14.82 13.06 2.52
N THR A 30 -13.85 12.29 2.08
CA THR A 30 -14.01 11.29 1.03
C THR A 30 -13.65 9.91 1.56
N THR A 31 -14.26 8.90 0.97
CA THR A 31 -13.80 7.52 1.09
C THR A 31 -13.46 6.98 -0.28
N SER A 32 -12.50 6.08 -0.36
CA SER A 32 -12.17 5.43 -1.63
C SER A 32 -11.92 3.94 -1.48
N TYR A 33 -12.17 3.22 -2.58
CA TYR A 33 -11.85 1.79 -2.74
C TYR A 33 -11.08 1.63 -4.04
N GLY A 34 -9.90 1.04 -3.98
CA GLY A 34 -8.99 0.97 -5.13
C GLY A 34 -8.43 -0.40 -5.40
N LEU A 35 -8.07 -0.60 -6.67
CA LEU A 35 -7.28 -1.71 -7.17
C LEU A 35 -5.95 -1.17 -7.65
N HIS A 36 -4.86 -1.77 -7.18
CA HIS A 36 -3.51 -1.30 -7.44
C HIS A 36 -2.60 -2.44 -7.92
N GLY A 37 -1.64 -2.10 -8.77
CA GLY A 37 -0.46 -2.89 -9.03
C GLY A 37 0.72 -2.32 -8.27
N MET A 38 1.39 -3.13 -7.47
CA MET A 38 2.58 -2.73 -6.74
C MET A 38 3.82 -3.20 -7.49
N VAL A 39 4.64 -2.27 -7.95
CA VAL A 39 5.87 -2.51 -8.69
C VAL A 39 7.04 -2.22 -7.75
N PRO A 40 7.84 -3.23 -7.40
CA PRO A 40 9.03 -3.04 -6.57
C PRO A 40 10.06 -2.13 -7.24
N GLY A 41 10.86 -1.44 -6.45
CA GLY A 41 11.97 -0.63 -6.95
C GLY A 41 13.05 -1.48 -7.61
N SER A 42 13.84 -0.89 -8.50
CA SER A 42 14.86 -1.57 -9.31
C SER A 42 16.09 -2.08 -8.53
N SER A 43 16.23 -1.77 -7.24
CA SER A 43 17.35 -2.25 -6.41
C SER A 43 16.84 -2.85 -5.11
N ASN A 44 16.49 -4.12 -5.15
CA ASN A 44 15.81 -4.82 -4.06
C ASN A 44 16.75 -5.27 -2.91
N GLY A 45 18.01 -4.83 -2.91
CA GLY A 45 19.02 -5.20 -1.90
C GLY A 45 19.82 -6.44 -2.30
N THR A 46 20.82 -6.80 -1.45
CA THR A 46 21.71 -7.93 -1.70
C THR A 46 21.70 -8.90 -0.52
N LEU A 47 21.91 -10.17 -0.80
CA LEU A 47 22.18 -11.21 0.18
C LEU A 47 23.54 -10.97 0.85
N ARG A 48 23.59 -11.09 2.17
CA ARG A 48 24.82 -10.92 2.93
C ARG A 48 25.86 -11.98 2.55
N GLY A 49 27.04 -11.54 2.12
CA GLY A 49 28.13 -12.44 1.70
C GLY A 49 27.98 -13.03 0.30
N SER A 50 27.12 -12.47 -0.54
CA SER A 50 26.89 -12.90 -1.90
C SER A 50 26.63 -11.71 -2.81
N ASP A 51 26.90 -11.85 -4.11
CA ASP A 51 26.54 -10.88 -5.16
C ASP A 51 25.10 -11.06 -5.65
N GLN A 52 24.33 -11.97 -5.05
CA GLN A 52 22.93 -12.21 -5.42
C GLN A 52 22.03 -11.08 -4.90
N ARG A 53 21.13 -10.64 -5.74
CA ARG A 53 20.14 -9.59 -5.43
C ARG A 53 18.79 -10.22 -5.10
N PHE A 54 18.05 -9.57 -4.22
CA PHE A 54 16.64 -9.86 -4.06
C PHE A 54 15.90 -9.40 -5.31
N ASP A 55 14.95 -10.20 -5.72
CA ASP A 55 13.98 -9.89 -6.77
C ASP A 55 12.56 -9.94 -6.21
N ALA A 56 11.67 -9.12 -6.73
CA ALA A 56 10.29 -9.08 -6.29
C ALA A 56 9.37 -8.80 -7.48
N ASP A 57 8.32 -9.60 -7.58
CA ASP A 57 7.35 -9.51 -8.66
C ASP A 57 6.36 -8.35 -8.47
N VAL A 58 5.74 -7.93 -9.58
CA VAL A 58 4.57 -7.05 -9.52
C VAL A 58 3.44 -7.77 -8.81
N ALA A 59 2.88 -7.13 -7.77
CA ALA A 59 1.86 -7.72 -6.94
C ALA A 59 0.54 -6.93 -7.02
N PRO A 60 -0.61 -7.62 -7.15
CA PRO A 60 -1.91 -6.99 -7.01
C PRO A 60 -2.17 -6.60 -5.56
N ALA A 61 -2.83 -5.45 -5.37
CA ALA A 61 -3.22 -4.96 -4.06
C ALA A 61 -4.59 -4.28 -4.13
N VAL A 62 -5.29 -4.28 -3.00
CA VAL A 62 -6.53 -3.54 -2.80
C VAL A 62 -6.31 -2.46 -1.77
N SER A 63 -6.97 -1.32 -1.93
CA SER A 63 -6.89 -0.22 -0.97
C SER A 63 -8.25 0.25 -0.52
N PHE A 64 -8.25 0.81 0.67
CA PHE A 64 -9.32 1.64 1.21
C PHE A 64 -8.70 2.91 1.76
N SER A 65 -9.30 4.08 1.49
CA SER A 65 -8.86 5.33 2.10
C SER A 65 -10.02 6.15 2.65
N TYR A 66 -9.66 6.98 3.61
CA TYR A 66 -10.49 8.05 4.17
C TYR A 66 -9.67 9.32 4.16
N GLU A 67 -10.19 10.40 3.56
CA GLU A 67 -9.55 11.71 3.52
C GLU A 67 -10.49 12.77 4.11
N TYR A 68 -9.99 13.54 5.05
CA TYR A 68 -10.70 14.67 5.66
C TYR A 68 -10.09 15.98 5.20
N PHE A 69 -10.91 16.85 4.63
CA PHE A 69 -10.52 18.18 4.18
C PHE A 69 -10.70 19.19 5.31
N PHE A 70 -9.61 19.66 5.90
CA PHE A 70 -9.62 20.69 6.95
C PHE A 70 -9.52 22.12 6.37
N ARG A 71 -9.12 22.25 5.12
CA ARG A 71 -9.19 23.45 4.27
C ARG A 71 -9.57 23.04 2.87
N GLY A 72 -10.20 23.92 2.09
CA GLY A 72 -10.76 23.61 0.78
C GLY A 72 -9.92 22.71 -0.13
N ASN A 73 -8.60 22.94 -0.18
CA ASN A 73 -7.68 22.15 -1.02
C ASN A 73 -6.72 21.26 -0.24
N LEU A 74 -6.80 21.24 1.10
CA LEU A 74 -5.90 20.48 1.96
C LEU A 74 -6.66 19.41 2.72
N GLY A 75 -6.25 18.16 2.54
CA GLY A 75 -6.78 17.00 3.23
C GLY A 75 -5.72 16.19 3.95
N VAL A 76 -6.16 15.47 4.98
CA VAL A 76 -5.38 14.39 5.60
C VAL A 76 -6.02 13.07 5.20
N GLU A 77 -5.25 12.25 4.50
CA GLU A 77 -5.66 10.91 4.08
C GLU A 77 -5.08 9.85 5.02
N ILE A 78 -5.89 8.87 5.36
CA ILE A 78 -5.46 7.59 5.91
C ILE A 78 -5.84 6.52 4.90
N GLN A 79 -4.85 5.82 4.35
CA GLN A 79 -5.06 4.73 3.40
C GLN A 79 -4.55 3.42 3.99
N GLY A 80 -5.32 2.36 3.87
CA GLY A 80 -4.89 0.98 4.05
C GLY A 80 -4.71 0.30 2.70
N LEU A 81 -3.57 -0.32 2.47
CA LEU A 81 -3.29 -1.13 1.29
C LEU A 81 -2.97 -2.56 1.72
N VAL A 82 -3.61 -3.53 1.08
CA VAL A 82 -3.39 -4.96 1.33
C VAL A 82 -3.01 -5.64 0.03
N GLY A 83 -1.91 -6.37 0.05
CA GLY A 83 -1.42 -7.12 -1.10
C GLY A 83 -0.56 -8.31 -0.68
N GLN A 84 -0.27 -9.21 -1.62
CA GLN A 84 0.63 -10.32 -1.40
C GLN A 84 1.89 -10.11 -2.25
N GLN A 85 3.05 -10.03 -1.60
CA GLN A 85 4.32 -9.86 -2.25
C GLN A 85 5.07 -11.20 -2.30
N LYS A 86 5.57 -11.58 -3.48
CA LYS A 86 6.52 -12.67 -3.67
C LYS A 86 7.91 -12.08 -3.73
N ILE A 87 8.86 -12.72 -3.08
CA ILE A 87 10.26 -12.33 -3.06
C ILE A 87 11.11 -13.53 -3.47
N GLY A 88 12.00 -13.31 -4.40
CA GLY A 88 12.96 -14.27 -4.91
C GLY A 88 14.39 -13.74 -4.83
N VAL A 89 15.31 -14.49 -5.37
CA VAL A 89 16.71 -14.10 -5.64
C VAL A 89 17.09 -14.44 -7.08
N ASP A 90 17.88 -13.59 -7.72
CA ASP A 90 18.23 -13.64 -9.15
C ASP A 90 18.65 -15.02 -9.69
N ARG A 91 19.25 -15.88 -8.87
CA ARG A 91 19.74 -17.21 -9.26
C ARG A 91 19.22 -18.35 -8.39
N GLY A 92 18.28 -18.06 -7.48
CA GLY A 92 17.77 -19.03 -6.50
C GLY A 92 16.27 -19.30 -6.60
N GLY A 93 15.54 -18.55 -7.45
CA GLY A 93 14.08 -18.62 -7.54
C GLY A 93 13.39 -18.03 -6.33
N ASP A 94 12.09 -18.32 -6.18
CA ASP A 94 11.26 -17.81 -5.10
C ASP A 94 11.74 -18.31 -3.73
N ILE A 95 12.02 -17.38 -2.81
CA ILE A 95 12.40 -17.68 -1.42
C ILE A 95 11.23 -17.59 -0.46
N GLY A 96 10.22 -16.80 -0.79
CA GLY A 96 9.04 -16.67 0.07
C GLY A 96 7.96 -15.76 -0.49
N SER A 97 6.81 -15.78 0.17
CA SER A 97 5.73 -14.83 -0.05
C SER A 97 5.20 -14.36 1.30
N ALA A 98 4.78 -13.10 1.36
CA ALA A 98 4.17 -12.53 2.55
C ALA A 98 2.96 -11.66 2.18
N TRP A 99 1.94 -11.72 3.01
CA TRP A 99 0.89 -10.71 2.96
C TRP A 99 1.40 -9.43 3.59
N MET A 100 1.09 -8.31 2.95
CA MET A 100 1.43 -7.00 3.46
C MET A 100 0.16 -6.24 3.80
N LEU A 101 0.16 -5.61 4.97
CA LEU A 101 -0.77 -4.55 5.36
C LEU A 101 0.03 -3.27 5.48
N SER A 102 -0.30 -2.28 4.65
CA SER A 102 0.51 -1.06 4.49
C SER A 102 -0.35 0.19 4.72
N PRO A 103 -0.68 0.52 5.99
CA PRO A 103 -1.32 1.79 6.31
C PRO A 103 -0.37 2.98 6.05
N THR A 104 -0.94 4.04 5.48
CA THR A 104 -0.26 5.30 5.19
C THR A 104 -1.11 6.46 5.69
N ILE A 105 -0.49 7.41 6.37
CA ILE A 105 -1.07 8.72 6.66
C ILE A 105 -0.35 9.76 5.83
N SER A 106 -1.09 10.62 5.12
CA SER A 106 -0.53 11.65 4.24
C SER A 106 -1.32 12.94 4.28
N LEU A 107 -0.60 14.04 4.12
CA LEU A 107 -1.17 15.34 3.80
C LEU A 107 -1.26 15.44 2.30
N GLN A 108 -2.43 15.81 1.76
CA GLN A 108 -2.68 15.97 0.33
C GLN A 108 -3.10 17.41 0.01
N TYR A 109 -2.64 17.89 -1.13
CA TYR A 109 -3.06 19.15 -1.72
C TYR A 109 -3.71 18.89 -3.08
N HIS A 110 -4.96 19.33 -3.23
CA HIS A 110 -5.75 19.22 -4.44
C HIS A 110 -5.74 20.56 -5.18
N PHE A 111 -5.22 20.58 -6.41
CA PHE A 111 -5.05 21.83 -7.18
C PHE A 111 -6.38 22.42 -7.66
N ASN A 112 -7.40 21.59 -7.84
CA ASN A 112 -8.73 22.01 -8.32
C ASN A 112 -9.84 21.22 -7.61
N GLY A 113 -9.94 21.40 -6.30
CA GLY A 113 -10.83 20.61 -5.43
C GLY A 113 -12.32 20.67 -5.77
N ASN A 114 -12.79 21.71 -6.50
CA ASN A 114 -14.18 21.90 -6.87
C ASN A 114 -14.44 21.66 -8.37
N GLY A 115 -13.45 21.20 -9.13
CA GLY A 115 -13.57 20.98 -10.56
C GLY A 115 -13.80 19.51 -10.91
N ASP A 116 -14.27 19.28 -12.14
CA ASP A 116 -14.48 17.92 -12.68
C ASP A 116 -13.19 17.11 -12.77
N ILE A 117 -12.06 17.78 -12.85
CA ILE A 117 -10.72 17.19 -12.85
C ILE A 117 -9.90 17.85 -11.75
N SER A 118 -9.52 17.06 -10.75
CA SER A 118 -8.79 17.51 -9.57
C SER A 118 -7.45 16.77 -9.44
N PRO A 119 -6.36 17.31 -9.99
CA PRO A 119 -5.02 16.82 -9.74
C PRO A 119 -4.65 17.03 -8.26
N PHE A 120 -3.87 16.09 -7.70
CA PHE A 120 -3.39 16.22 -6.33
C PHE A 120 -1.98 15.68 -6.17
N VAL A 121 -1.32 16.14 -5.11
CA VAL A 121 -0.04 15.60 -4.62
C VAL A 121 -0.12 15.46 -3.10
N GLY A 122 0.61 14.49 -2.57
CA GLY A 122 0.65 14.24 -1.14
C GLY A 122 1.99 13.71 -0.68
N ALA A 123 2.26 13.90 0.61
CA ALA A 123 3.42 13.36 1.29
C ALA A 123 3.02 12.88 2.68
N GLY A 124 3.64 11.79 3.13
CA GLY A 124 3.26 11.20 4.40
C GLY A 124 4.21 10.14 4.92
N LEU A 125 3.71 9.35 5.85
CA LEU A 125 4.41 8.24 6.47
C LEU A 125 3.62 6.96 6.25
N ASN A 126 4.34 5.92 5.88
CA ASN A 126 3.82 4.58 5.70
C ASN A 126 4.39 3.66 6.79
N TYR A 127 3.54 2.79 7.31
CA TYR A 127 3.94 1.62 8.09
C TYR A 127 3.56 0.37 7.30
N THR A 128 4.48 -0.57 7.11
CA THR A 128 4.18 -1.84 6.47
C THR A 128 4.44 -2.98 7.43
N ALA A 129 3.38 -3.74 7.71
CA ALA A 129 3.43 -4.99 8.44
C ALA A 129 3.42 -6.17 7.46
N PHE A 130 4.30 -7.13 7.69
CA PHE A 130 4.34 -8.39 6.95
C PHE A 130 3.67 -9.49 7.76
N LEU A 131 2.59 -10.05 7.22
CA LEU A 131 1.75 -11.03 7.88
C LEU A 131 1.88 -12.38 7.18
N GLY A 132 2.18 -13.46 7.95
CA GLY A 132 2.19 -14.83 7.44
C GLY A 132 3.16 -15.00 6.27
N SER A 133 4.45 -14.96 6.54
CA SER A 133 5.47 -15.27 5.54
C SER A 133 5.69 -16.78 5.46
N ASP A 134 5.62 -17.31 4.23
CA ASP A 134 5.87 -18.72 3.93
C ASP A 134 7.17 -18.85 3.14
N GLY A 135 8.11 -19.66 3.60
CA GLY A 135 9.30 -20.03 2.86
C GLY A 135 8.95 -20.85 1.62
N LYS A 136 9.66 -20.64 0.51
CA LYS A 136 9.47 -21.36 -0.75
C LYS A 136 10.79 -21.86 -1.33
N GLY A 137 10.72 -22.81 -2.27
CA GLY A 137 11.88 -23.37 -2.94
C GLY A 137 12.85 -24.02 -1.95
N ALA A 138 14.12 -23.63 -1.97
CA ALA A 138 15.15 -24.12 -1.07
C ALA A 138 14.89 -23.77 0.41
N PHE A 139 14.01 -22.82 0.71
CA PHE A 139 13.65 -22.34 2.05
C PHE A 139 12.26 -22.81 2.50
N SER A 140 11.65 -23.78 1.83
CA SER A 140 10.30 -24.26 2.14
C SER A 140 10.14 -24.87 3.54
N SER A 141 11.23 -25.31 4.15
CA SER A 141 11.27 -25.84 5.53
C SER A 141 11.79 -24.82 6.56
N ASN A 142 12.17 -23.61 6.13
CA ASN A 142 12.75 -22.59 6.99
C ASN A 142 11.70 -21.54 7.39
N ASP A 143 11.86 -20.96 8.58
CA ASP A 143 11.04 -19.83 9.06
C ASP A 143 11.59 -18.51 8.46
N VAL A 144 10.99 -18.09 7.34
CA VAL A 144 11.35 -16.83 6.66
C VAL A 144 10.51 -15.70 7.23
N LYS A 145 11.15 -14.67 7.80
CA LYS A 145 10.48 -13.50 8.38
C LYS A 145 10.97 -12.20 7.77
N PHE A 146 9.99 -11.35 7.42
CA PHE A 146 10.22 -9.97 7.05
C PHE A 146 9.90 -9.07 8.23
N LYS A 147 10.82 -8.13 8.53
CA LYS A 147 10.61 -7.17 9.61
C LYS A 147 9.71 -6.04 9.13
N ASP A 148 8.76 -5.65 9.97
CA ASP A 148 7.94 -4.46 9.72
C ASP A 148 8.81 -3.21 9.51
N THR A 149 8.32 -2.28 8.70
CA THR A 149 9.07 -1.09 8.32
C THR A 149 8.21 0.17 8.39
N ILE A 150 8.86 1.28 8.70
CA ILE A 150 8.29 2.62 8.59
C ILE A 150 9.13 3.40 7.58
N GLY A 151 8.47 4.13 6.69
CA GLY A 151 9.15 4.95 5.69
C GLY A 151 8.31 6.10 5.17
N PRO A 152 8.93 7.03 4.43
CA PRO A 152 8.23 8.11 3.78
C PRO A 152 7.35 7.59 2.64
N ALA A 153 6.26 8.30 2.36
CA ALA A 153 5.40 8.06 1.21
C ALA A 153 5.18 9.36 0.44
N LEU A 154 5.20 9.26 -0.88
CA LEU A 154 4.81 10.33 -1.80
C LEU A 154 3.65 9.83 -2.66
N HIS A 155 2.66 10.67 -2.86
CA HIS A 155 1.43 10.33 -3.58
C HIS A 155 1.12 11.41 -4.60
N ALA A 156 0.69 11.02 -5.78
CA ALA A 156 0.19 11.92 -6.81
C ALA A 156 -0.88 11.23 -7.65
N GLY A 157 -1.86 11.98 -8.09
CA GLY A 157 -2.93 11.44 -8.91
C GLY A 157 -3.87 12.51 -9.44
N VAL A 158 -4.92 12.04 -10.06
CA VAL A 158 -6.00 12.87 -10.60
C VAL A 158 -7.34 12.23 -10.27
N ASP A 159 -8.25 13.01 -9.73
CA ASP A 159 -9.64 12.64 -9.51
C ASP A 159 -10.48 13.16 -10.67
N PHE A 160 -11.26 12.29 -11.31
CA PHE A 160 -12.20 12.61 -12.39
C PHE A 160 -13.60 12.46 -11.85
N ALA A 161 -14.35 13.56 -11.72
CA ALA A 161 -15.76 13.53 -11.32
C ALA A 161 -16.57 12.69 -12.31
N VAL A 162 -17.32 11.70 -11.81
CA VAL A 162 -18.20 10.84 -12.61
C VAL A 162 -19.65 10.96 -12.15
N GLY A 163 -19.91 11.77 -11.13
CA GLY A 163 -21.23 12.07 -10.59
C GLY A 163 -21.14 13.18 -9.55
N GLU A 164 -22.29 13.64 -9.05
CA GLU A 164 -22.34 14.73 -8.06
C GLU A 164 -21.56 14.43 -6.77
N ARG A 165 -21.40 13.14 -6.44
CA ARG A 165 -20.79 12.67 -5.19
C ARG A 165 -19.74 11.59 -5.40
N SER A 166 -19.23 11.43 -6.61
CA SER A 166 -18.32 10.35 -6.93
C SER A 166 -17.30 10.76 -7.95
N ALA A 167 -16.11 10.18 -7.84
CA ALA A 167 -15.03 10.33 -8.80
C ALA A 167 -14.31 9.01 -9.02
N ILE A 168 -13.60 8.94 -10.14
CA ILE A 168 -12.59 7.93 -10.39
C ILE A 168 -11.23 8.58 -10.17
N ARG A 169 -10.44 8.01 -9.27
CA ARG A 169 -9.04 8.39 -9.02
C ARG A 169 -8.12 7.51 -9.84
N VAL A 170 -7.16 8.11 -10.52
CA VAL A 170 -5.99 7.42 -11.06
C VAL A 170 -4.77 7.98 -10.34
N ASP A 171 -4.00 7.10 -9.71
CA ASP A 171 -2.93 7.53 -8.81
C ASP A 171 -1.67 6.67 -8.88
N ALA A 172 -0.58 7.25 -8.39
CA ALA A 172 0.67 6.58 -8.14
C ALA A 172 1.20 6.97 -6.75
N ARG A 173 1.68 5.98 -6.01
CA ARG A 173 2.27 6.18 -4.68
C ARG A 173 3.62 5.48 -4.60
N TRP A 174 4.65 6.24 -4.29
CA TRP A 174 5.96 5.71 -3.91
C TRP A 174 6.04 5.57 -2.39
N THR A 175 6.61 4.46 -1.93
CA THR A 175 6.79 4.18 -0.50
C THR A 175 8.23 3.76 -0.25
N GLY A 176 8.95 4.48 0.62
CA GLY A 176 10.28 4.08 1.07
C GLY A 176 10.17 2.88 2.00
N MET A 177 10.57 1.70 1.51
CA MET A 177 10.40 0.44 2.23
C MET A 177 11.71 -0.33 2.31
N ARG A 178 12.24 -0.49 3.54
CA ARG A 178 13.46 -1.26 3.80
C ARG A 178 13.21 -2.24 4.93
N SER A 179 13.34 -3.53 4.66
CA SER A 179 13.11 -4.59 5.64
C SER A 179 14.33 -5.50 5.79
N ASP A 180 14.62 -5.92 7.02
CA ASP A 180 15.57 -6.99 7.29
C ASP A 180 14.90 -8.34 7.01
N VAL A 181 15.51 -9.15 6.17
CA VAL A 181 15.08 -10.52 5.89
C VAL A 181 15.79 -11.45 6.84
N LYS A 182 15.05 -12.24 7.59
CA LYS A 182 15.56 -13.25 8.52
C LYS A 182 15.14 -14.64 8.08
N VAL A 183 16.07 -15.60 8.24
CA VAL A 183 15.82 -17.02 8.05
C VAL A 183 16.29 -17.73 9.31
N ASP A 184 15.42 -18.48 9.94
CA ASP A 184 15.67 -19.20 11.21
C ASP A 184 16.28 -18.28 12.29
N GLY A 185 15.79 -17.03 12.37
CA GLY A 185 16.25 -16.02 13.32
C GLY A 185 17.54 -15.27 12.93
N SER A 186 18.29 -15.72 11.93
CA SER A 186 19.52 -15.09 11.44
C SER A 186 19.23 -14.09 10.31
N THR A 187 19.85 -12.90 10.35
CA THR A 187 19.66 -11.88 9.28
C THR A 187 20.37 -12.32 8.02
N LEU A 188 19.62 -12.65 6.98
CA LEU A 188 20.10 -13.03 5.66
C LEU A 188 20.56 -11.82 4.83
N GLY A 189 19.88 -10.68 4.99
CA GLY A 189 20.17 -9.44 4.24
C GLY A 189 19.17 -8.35 4.51
N LYS A 190 19.28 -7.26 3.72
CA LYS A 190 18.33 -6.15 3.72
C LYS A 190 17.66 -6.08 2.36
N ALA A 191 16.35 -6.24 2.33
CA ALA A 191 15.54 -5.98 1.17
C ALA A 191 15.16 -4.49 1.14
N LYS A 192 15.42 -3.84 0.00
CA LYS A 192 15.02 -2.48 -0.28
C LYS A 192 13.97 -2.55 -1.39
N LEU A 193 12.70 -2.52 -1.03
CA LEU A 193 11.63 -2.70 -2.00
C LEU A 193 11.22 -1.38 -2.66
N ASP A 194 11.23 -0.28 -1.90
CA ASP A 194 10.86 1.08 -2.33
C ASP A 194 9.78 1.08 -3.47
N PRO A 195 8.64 0.40 -3.28
CA PRO A 195 7.68 0.14 -4.35
C PRO A 195 6.99 1.40 -4.81
N VAL A 196 6.60 1.38 -6.08
CA VAL A 196 5.59 2.29 -6.62
C VAL A 196 4.32 1.50 -6.85
N THR A 197 3.21 1.94 -6.25
CA THR A 197 1.88 1.41 -6.54
C THR A 197 1.19 2.31 -7.54
N TYR A 198 0.55 1.73 -8.55
CA TYR A 198 -0.30 2.42 -9.52
C TYR A 198 -1.70 1.86 -9.40
N GLY A 199 -2.70 2.71 -9.40
CA GLY A 199 -4.03 2.23 -9.20
C GLY A 199 -5.14 3.08 -9.77
N VAL A 200 -6.32 2.48 -9.67
CA VAL A 200 -7.59 3.14 -9.92
C VAL A 200 -8.47 2.93 -8.69
N ALA A 201 -9.10 3.99 -8.23
CA ALA A 201 -10.00 3.94 -7.09
C ALA A 201 -11.33 4.65 -7.41
N TYR A 202 -12.39 4.16 -6.81
CA TYR A 202 -13.68 4.84 -6.80
C TYR A 202 -13.80 5.64 -5.51
N LEU A 203 -14.08 6.94 -5.64
CA LEU A 203 -14.25 7.89 -4.54
C LEU A 203 -15.71 8.23 -4.33
N MET A 204 -16.07 8.40 -3.08
CA MET A 204 -17.35 8.95 -2.63
C MET A 204 -17.11 10.17 -1.75
N TYR A 205 -17.82 11.27 -2.03
CA TYR A 205 -17.76 12.53 -1.29
C TYR A 205 -18.91 12.62 -0.29
N PHE A 206 -18.62 13.16 0.91
CA PHE A 206 -19.58 13.32 2.02
C PHE A 206 -19.47 14.67 2.68
#